data_6203aeadd424f1a500a007d05ee448a2
#
_entry.id   6203aeadd424f1a500a007d05ee448a2
#
_cell.length_a   1.000
_cell.length_b   1.000
_cell.length_c   1.000
_cell.angle_alpha   90.00
_cell.angle_beta   90.00
_cell.angle_gamma   90.00
#
_symmetry.space_group_name_H-M   'P 1'
#
loop_
_entity.id
_entity.type
_entity.pdbx_description
1 polymer ?
#
loop_
_entity_poly.entity_id
_entity_poly.type
_entity_poly.pdbx_seq_one_letter_code
_entity_poly.pdbx_strand_id
1 'polypeptide(L)'
;MAILNLYNCLNTYLVIGAMLFGFGIYGLLSRRTIIGMLIASELVLSGASMNFMAFNRFLAPDPSVGQIFTLFIMAIAAAEAAIAVSIVISVYRNYKSIDTEDIVDMHG
;
A
#
# COMPACT_ATOMS: atom_id res chain seq x y z
N MET A 1 -24.59 -17.18 16.63
CA MET A 1 -23.22 -17.70 16.62
C MET A 1 -22.22 -16.56 16.46
N ALA A 2 -21.25 -16.50 17.35
CA ALA A 2 -20.27 -15.42 17.35
C ALA A 2 -19.48 -15.32 16.04
N ILE A 3 -19.11 -16.46 15.46
CA ILE A 3 -18.34 -16.49 14.21
C ILE A 3 -19.12 -15.87 13.05
N LEU A 4 -20.41 -16.13 12.96
CA LEU A 4 -21.25 -15.60 11.89
C LEU A 4 -21.52 -14.11 12.04
N ASN A 5 -21.35 -13.56 13.24
CA ASN A 5 -21.57 -12.15 13.52
C ASN A 5 -20.28 -11.31 13.42
N LEU A 6 -19.10 -11.93 13.28
CA LEU A 6 -17.84 -11.22 13.20
C LEU A 6 -17.81 -10.25 12.03
N TYR A 7 -18.39 -10.63 10.89
CA TYR A 7 -18.40 -9.75 9.72
C TYR A 7 -19.20 -8.46 9.93
N ASN A 8 -20.07 -8.44 10.95
CA ASN A 8 -20.93 -7.30 11.23
C ASN A 8 -20.48 -6.53 12.48
N CYS A 9 -19.23 -6.71 12.89
CA CYS A 9 -18.68 -6.09 14.10
C CYS A 9 -17.56 -5.10 13.72
N LEU A 10 -17.66 -3.88 14.26
CA LEU A 10 -16.64 -2.85 14.05
C LEU A 10 -15.26 -3.34 14.47
N ASN A 11 -15.16 -3.99 15.62
CA ASN A 11 -13.89 -4.44 16.17
C ASN A 11 -13.17 -5.41 15.24
N THR A 12 -13.91 -6.27 14.56
CA THR A 12 -13.33 -7.22 13.60
C THR A 12 -12.60 -6.49 12.48
N TYR A 13 -13.24 -5.49 11.90
CA TYR A 13 -12.65 -4.71 10.81
C TYR A 13 -11.46 -3.89 11.29
N LEU A 14 -11.54 -3.32 12.49
CA LEU A 14 -10.44 -2.56 13.06
C LEU A 14 -9.22 -3.45 13.33
N VAL A 15 -9.44 -4.67 13.80
CA VAL A 15 -8.34 -5.62 14.04
C VAL A 15 -7.68 -5.99 12.72
N ILE A 16 -8.47 -6.32 11.70
CA ILE A 16 -7.92 -6.65 10.38
C ILE A 16 -7.16 -5.47 9.79
N GLY A 17 -7.72 -4.28 9.89
CA GLY A 17 -7.05 -3.06 9.42
C GLY A 17 -5.74 -2.79 10.16
N ALA A 18 -5.74 -2.98 11.47
CA ALA A 18 -4.53 -2.83 12.29
C ALA A 18 -3.46 -3.85 11.91
N MET A 19 -3.86 -5.09 11.61
CA MET A 19 -2.94 -6.13 11.16
C MET A 19 -2.31 -5.77 9.81
N LEU A 20 -3.12 -5.32 8.86
CA LEU A 20 -2.62 -4.87 7.56
C LEU A 20 -1.64 -3.70 7.72
N PHE A 21 -2.00 -2.74 8.55
CA PHE A 21 -1.16 -1.59 8.83
C PHE A 21 0.17 -2.01 9.47
N GLY A 22 0.11 -2.90 10.46
CA GLY A 22 1.29 -3.42 11.14
C GLY A 22 2.21 -4.19 10.20
N PHE A 23 1.65 -5.07 9.36
CA PHE A 23 2.42 -5.79 8.35
C PHE A 23 3.05 -4.83 7.35
N GLY A 24 2.33 -3.77 6.98
CA GLY A 24 2.86 -2.75 6.09
C GLY A 24 4.05 -2.03 6.69
N ILE A 25 3.95 -1.61 7.95
CA ILE A 25 5.06 -0.96 8.65
C ILE A 25 6.25 -1.90 8.77
N TYR A 26 6.00 -3.16 9.14
CA TYR A 26 7.06 -4.16 9.22
C TYR A 26 7.76 -4.33 7.87
N GLY A 27 6.98 -4.38 6.80
CA GLY A 27 7.53 -4.48 5.45
C GLY A 27 8.38 -3.29 5.08
N LEU A 28 7.95 -2.07 5.42
CA LEU A 28 8.73 -0.86 5.15
C LEU A 28 10.07 -0.87 5.88
N LEU A 29 10.09 -1.38 7.11
CA LEU A 29 11.30 -1.40 7.91
C LEU A 29 12.25 -2.54 7.53
N SER A 30 11.73 -3.66 7.02
CA SER A 30 12.52 -4.87 6.80
C SER A 30 12.91 -5.09 5.34
N ARG A 31 12.15 -4.56 4.38
CA ARG A 31 12.44 -4.78 2.96
C ARG A 31 13.47 -3.78 2.45
N ARG A 32 14.39 -4.27 1.63
CA ARG A 32 15.45 -3.45 1.04
C ARG A 32 15.20 -3.13 -0.43
N THR A 33 14.25 -3.82 -1.05
CA THR A 33 13.93 -3.58 -2.46
C THR A 33 12.87 -2.49 -2.59
N ILE A 34 12.92 -1.74 -3.68
CA ILE A 34 11.93 -0.69 -3.95
C ILE A 34 10.55 -1.30 -4.13
N ILE A 35 10.46 -2.45 -4.80
CA ILE A 35 9.19 -3.15 -5.00
C ILE A 35 8.61 -3.63 -3.68
N GLY A 36 9.45 -4.14 -2.78
CA GLY A 36 9.02 -4.55 -1.44
C GLY A 36 8.49 -3.39 -0.63
N MET A 37 9.14 -2.23 -0.71
CA MET A 37 8.67 -1.00 -0.06
C MET A 37 7.35 -0.54 -0.64
N LEU A 38 7.17 -0.64 -1.96
CA LEU A 38 5.92 -0.29 -2.62
C LEU A 38 4.77 -1.15 -2.11
N ILE A 39 4.96 -2.46 -2.06
CA ILE A 39 3.94 -3.38 -1.56
C ILE A 39 3.62 -3.06 -0.10
N ALA A 40 4.63 -2.79 0.72
CA ALA A 40 4.43 -2.46 2.12
C ALA A 40 3.65 -1.15 2.29
N SER A 41 3.94 -0.14 1.49
CA SER A 41 3.19 1.12 1.48
C SER A 41 1.72 0.89 1.13
N GLU A 42 1.45 0.03 0.15
CA GLU A 42 0.08 -0.33 -0.21
C GLU A 42 -0.66 -1.01 0.93
N LEU A 43 0.02 -1.88 1.69
CA LEU A 43 -0.58 -2.51 2.87
C LEU A 43 -0.94 -1.49 3.95
N VAL A 44 -0.07 -0.50 4.19
CA VAL A 44 -0.33 0.57 5.15
C VAL A 44 -1.57 1.36 4.73
N LEU A 45 -1.64 1.76 3.47
CA LEU A 45 -2.79 2.51 2.94
C LEU A 45 -4.07 1.68 2.98
N SER A 46 -3.98 0.40 2.66
CA SER A 46 -5.12 -0.51 2.72
C SER A 46 -5.66 -0.66 4.14
N GLY A 47 -4.77 -0.76 5.13
CA GLY A 47 -5.16 -0.83 6.54
C GLY A 47 -5.87 0.44 6.98
N ALA A 48 -5.34 1.61 6.62
CA ALA A 48 -5.96 2.88 6.93
C ALA A 48 -7.33 3.01 6.27
N SER A 49 -7.44 2.61 5.00
CA SER A 49 -8.71 2.65 4.26
C SER A 49 -9.76 1.74 4.89
N MET A 50 -9.35 0.56 5.32
CA MET A 50 -10.26 -0.38 6.00
C MET A 50 -10.78 0.21 7.29
N ASN A 51 -9.93 0.87 8.08
CA ASN A 51 -10.38 1.53 9.31
C ASN A 51 -11.37 2.64 9.02
N PHE A 52 -11.11 3.49 8.01
CA PHE A 52 -12.05 4.53 7.61
C PHE A 52 -13.40 3.95 7.21
N MET A 53 -13.40 2.91 6.40
CA MET A 53 -14.64 2.28 5.95
C MET A 53 -15.38 1.60 7.09
N ALA A 54 -14.64 1.01 8.04
CA ALA A 54 -15.26 0.38 9.21
C ALA A 54 -15.96 1.43 10.07
N PHE A 55 -15.29 2.54 10.37
CA PHE A 55 -15.91 3.62 11.14
C PHE A 55 -17.10 4.21 10.39
N ASN A 56 -16.97 4.39 9.07
CA ASN A 56 -18.05 4.89 8.25
C ASN A 56 -19.27 3.98 8.30
N ARG A 57 -19.06 2.68 8.16
CA ARG A 57 -20.16 1.70 8.15
C ARG A 57 -20.91 1.64 9.47
N PHE A 58 -20.17 1.67 10.59
CA PHE A 58 -20.77 1.40 11.90
C PHE A 58 -21.10 2.64 12.72
N LEU A 59 -20.41 3.76 12.49
CA LEU A 59 -20.53 4.93 13.36
C LEU A 59 -20.91 6.21 12.64
N ALA A 60 -20.69 6.32 11.35
CA ALA A 60 -20.94 7.59 10.64
C ALA A 60 -22.43 7.83 10.43
N PRO A 61 -22.93 9.05 10.70
CA PRO A 61 -24.31 9.39 10.40
C PRO A 61 -24.59 9.49 8.89
N ASP A 62 -23.57 9.83 8.09
CA ASP A 62 -23.67 9.89 6.64
C ASP A 62 -22.61 8.98 6.02
N PRO A 63 -23.01 7.81 5.49
CA PRO A 63 -22.05 6.85 4.95
C PRO A 63 -21.28 7.33 3.70
N SER A 64 -21.79 8.34 3.01
CA SER A 64 -21.13 8.83 1.79
C SER A 64 -19.80 9.52 2.08
N VAL A 65 -19.64 10.14 3.24
CA VAL A 65 -18.40 10.86 3.61
C VAL A 65 -17.20 9.92 3.64
N GLY A 66 -17.31 8.79 4.35
CA GLY A 66 -16.24 7.83 4.42
C GLY A 66 -15.95 7.17 3.09
N GLN A 67 -16.98 6.94 2.27
CA GLN A 67 -16.82 6.39 0.93
C GLN A 67 -16.02 7.35 0.05
N ILE A 68 -16.30 8.64 0.11
CA ILE A 68 -15.56 9.65 -0.65
C ILE A 68 -14.10 9.69 -0.20
N PHE A 69 -13.83 9.74 1.10
CA PHE A 69 -12.46 9.72 1.62
C PHE A 69 -11.71 8.47 1.18
N THR A 70 -12.37 7.32 1.21
CA THR A 70 -11.74 6.06 0.79
C THR A 70 -11.40 6.10 -0.70
N LEU A 71 -12.27 6.64 -1.54
CA LEU A 71 -11.98 6.82 -2.96
C LEU A 71 -10.76 7.72 -3.18
N PHE A 72 -10.63 8.81 -2.42
CA PHE A 72 -9.46 9.66 -2.48
C PHE A 72 -8.19 8.91 -2.07
N ILE A 73 -8.25 8.13 -1.00
CA ILE A 73 -7.11 7.34 -0.54
C ILE A 73 -6.71 6.33 -1.63
N MET A 74 -7.67 5.67 -2.25
CA MET A 74 -7.40 4.73 -3.33
C MET A 74 -6.77 5.42 -4.55
N ALA A 75 -7.26 6.61 -4.90
CA ALA A 75 -6.71 7.39 -6.01
C ALA A 75 -5.27 7.81 -5.72
N ILE A 76 -4.99 8.25 -4.50
CA ILE A 76 -3.64 8.61 -4.08
C ILE A 76 -2.72 7.38 -4.12
N ALA A 77 -3.20 6.25 -3.62
CA ALA A 77 -2.45 4.99 -3.64
C ALA A 77 -2.13 4.56 -5.07
N ALA A 78 -3.10 4.66 -5.97
CA ALA A 78 -2.88 4.33 -7.38
C ALA A 78 -1.86 5.26 -8.03
N ALA A 79 -1.92 6.55 -7.74
CA ALA A 79 -0.98 7.54 -8.24
C ALA A 79 0.44 7.26 -7.72
N GLU A 80 0.57 6.96 -6.43
CA GLU A 80 1.85 6.62 -5.82
C GLU A 80 2.43 5.35 -6.43
N ALA A 81 1.61 4.34 -6.66
CA ALA A 81 2.03 3.10 -7.30
C ALA A 81 2.54 3.36 -8.72
N ALA A 82 1.83 4.19 -9.49
CA ALA A 82 2.25 4.55 -10.85
C ALA A 82 3.58 5.28 -10.84
N ILE A 83 3.76 6.25 -9.95
CA ILE A 83 5.00 6.99 -9.81
C ILE A 83 6.15 6.06 -9.42
N ALA A 84 5.93 5.21 -8.42
CA ALA A 84 6.95 4.28 -7.94
C ALA A 84 7.38 3.30 -9.03
N VAL A 85 6.43 2.75 -9.79
CA VAL A 85 6.74 1.85 -10.90
C VAL A 85 7.54 2.58 -11.97
N SER A 86 7.18 3.83 -12.28
CA SER A 86 7.91 4.65 -13.25
C SER A 86 9.35 4.88 -12.80
N ILE A 87 9.56 5.17 -11.52
CA ILE A 87 10.90 5.36 -10.96
C ILE A 87 11.70 4.06 -11.04
N VAL A 88 11.10 2.93 -10.70
CA VAL A 88 11.76 1.62 -10.76
C VAL A 88 12.22 1.33 -12.19
N ILE A 89 11.35 1.57 -13.16
CA ILE A 89 11.69 1.35 -14.58
C ILE A 89 12.84 2.25 -15.00
N SER A 90 12.80 3.54 -14.64
CA SER A 90 13.84 4.50 -14.97
C SER A 90 15.18 4.11 -14.35
N VAL A 91 15.18 3.75 -13.09
CA VAL A 91 16.40 3.31 -12.39
C VAL A 91 16.96 2.06 -13.03
N TYR A 92 16.10 1.09 -13.35
CA TYR A 92 16.55 -0.15 -14.00
C TYR A 92 17.19 0.12 -15.35
N ARG A 93 16.61 0.99 -16.16
CA ARG A 93 17.15 1.34 -17.46
C ARG A 93 18.53 2.01 -17.34
N ASN A 94 18.68 2.93 -16.41
CA ASN A 94 19.93 3.61 -16.16
C ASN A 94 21.00 2.64 -15.67
N TYR A 95 20.62 1.75 -14.75
CA TYR A 95 21.55 0.76 -14.21
C TYR A 95 22.05 -0.19 -15.29
N LYS A 96 21.14 -0.66 -16.12
CA LYS A 96 21.47 -1.54 -17.25
C LYS A 96 22.41 -0.84 -18.25
N SER A 97 22.18 0.44 -18.50
CA SER A 97 23.02 1.24 -19.37
C SER A 97 24.43 1.38 -18.81
N ILE A 98 24.55 1.65 -17.52
CA ILE A 98 25.83 1.75 -16.82
C ILE A 98 26.60 0.43 -16.89
N ASP A 99 25.91 -0.70 -16.62
CA ASP A 99 26.53 -2.02 -16.70
C ASP A 99 27.06 -2.29 -18.10
N THR A 100 26.35 -1.90 -19.13
CA THR A 100 26.78 -2.07 -20.52
C THR A 100 28.02 -1.24 -20.80
N GLU A 101 28.07 -0.01 -20.35
CA GLU A 101 29.22 0.88 -20.50
C GLU A 101 30.44 0.34 -19.75
N ASP A 102 30.26 -0.15 -18.54
CA ASP A 102 31.32 -0.75 -17.74
C ASP A 102 31.93 -1.96 -18.46
N ILE A 103 31.08 -2.81 -19.05
CA ILE A 103 31.53 -3.99 -19.80
C ILE A 103 32.35 -3.55 -21.03
N VAL A 104 31.87 -2.55 -21.74
CA VAL A 104 32.58 -2.01 -22.92
C VAL A 104 33.95 -1.44 -22.50
N ASP A 105 33.98 -0.67 -21.40
CA ASP A 105 35.23 -0.07 -20.91
C ASP A 105 36.23 -1.16 -20.48
N MET A 106 35.76 -2.23 -19.88
CA MET A 106 36.62 -3.33 -19.46
C MET A 106 37.22 -4.10 -20.63
N HIS A 107 36.54 -4.13 -21.73
CA HIS A 107 36.99 -4.84 -22.94
C HIS A 107 37.67 -3.95 -23.97
N GLY A 108 37.49 -2.65 -23.83
CA GLY A 108 38.02 -1.65 -24.73
C GLY A 108 39.37 -1.19 -24.37
#